data_ab355f110305d68d360cafececb16b17
#
_entry.id   ab355f110305d68d360cafececb16b17
#
_cell.length_a   1.000
_cell.length_b   1.000
_cell.length_c   1.000
_cell.angle_alpha   90.00
_cell.angle_beta   90.00
_cell.angle_gamma   90.00
#
_symmetry.space_group_name_H-M   'P 1'
#
loop_
_entity.id
_entity.type
_entity.pdbx_description
1 polymer ?
#
loop_
_entity_poly.entity_id
_entity_poly.type
_entity_poly.pdbx_seq_one_letter_code
_entity_poly.pdbx_strand_id
1 'polypeptide(L)'
;LSPACIVMEHFITPTHDMYLAEYTPEPYACVSEVSAPTLTCMPEAGITPANLNPLHGPWPNNAVCSFIQDSCGEELSPLFAGELYHSRSVLFLPGYFDELEHRYPTEFAGIFEAFAEPWHEEATSAICHTLRRINEDRAQTVGGHVYMQGIVETMVAELACSRAAHKQARQAADTRVSITMAEEATAMIERTLDKGRHVGINEVAERLYTSRSKLCATFKAQTGESLGAYIRRRRMERAQDLLADSALTIAQVADRHDY
;
A
#
# COMPACT_ATOMS: atom_id res chain seq x y z
N LEU A 1 25.39 -17.85 3.55
CA LEU A 1 23.96 -17.56 3.57
C LEU A 1 23.31 -18.32 4.72
N SER A 2 22.32 -17.72 5.38
CA SER A 2 21.44 -18.46 6.29
C SER A 2 20.79 -19.61 5.54
N PRO A 3 20.62 -20.79 6.15
CA PRO A 3 19.92 -21.91 5.53
C PRO A 3 18.44 -21.56 5.18
N ALA A 4 17.92 -20.50 5.76
CA ALA A 4 16.57 -19.99 5.48
C ALA A 4 16.52 -18.94 4.36
N CYS A 5 17.60 -18.76 3.57
CA CYS A 5 17.67 -17.85 2.44
C CYS A 5 18.20 -18.56 1.19
N ILE A 6 17.46 -18.48 0.09
CA ILE A 6 17.81 -19.07 -1.20
C ILE A 6 17.97 -17.94 -2.21
N VAL A 7 19.11 -17.91 -2.92
CA VAL A 7 19.36 -16.95 -4.01
C VAL A 7 19.37 -17.73 -5.32
N MET A 8 18.62 -17.25 -6.29
CA MET A 8 18.45 -17.90 -7.59
C MET A 8 18.62 -16.92 -8.73
N GLU A 9 19.18 -17.40 -9.82
CA GLU A 9 19.18 -16.73 -11.12
C GLU A 9 18.72 -17.75 -12.18
N HIS A 10 17.71 -17.43 -12.94
CA HIS A 10 17.12 -18.31 -13.94
C HIS A 10 17.18 -17.70 -15.34
N PHE A 11 17.52 -18.54 -16.32
CA PHE A 11 17.42 -18.25 -17.74
C PHE A 11 16.60 -19.38 -18.39
N ILE A 12 15.42 -19.04 -18.89
CA ILE A 12 14.52 -20.03 -19.51
C ILE A 12 14.15 -19.56 -20.90
N THR A 13 14.38 -20.40 -21.92
CA THR A 13 13.88 -20.20 -23.28
C THR A 13 13.09 -21.45 -23.67
N PRO A 14 11.75 -21.44 -23.58
CA PRO A 14 10.93 -22.58 -23.92
C PRO A 14 11.00 -22.90 -25.42
N THR A 15 10.98 -24.20 -25.77
CA THR A 15 10.91 -24.64 -27.18
C THR A 15 9.48 -24.73 -27.71
N HIS A 16 8.49 -24.68 -26.83
CA HIS A 16 7.05 -24.65 -27.13
C HIS A 16 6.34 -23.89 -26.02
N ASP A 17 5.14 -23.40 -26.30
CA ASP A 17 4.32 -22.74 -25.28
C ASP A 17 3.98 -23.72 -24.18
N MET A 18 4.20 -23.30 -22.94
CA MET A 18 4.01 -24.14 -21.76
C MET A 18 3.57 -23.32 -20.54
N TYR A 19 3.10 -24.02 -19.53
CA TYR A 19 2.82 -23.46 -18.21
C TYR A 19 3.83 -24.00 -17.22
N LEU A 20 4.46 -23.11 -16.48
CA LEU A 20 5.21 -23.46 -15.30
C LEU A 20 4.24 -23.43 -14.10
N ALA A 21 4.08 -24.57 -13.43
CA ALA A 21 3.35 -24.64 -12.17
C ALA A 21 4.35 -24.55 -11.02
N GLU A 22 4.17 -23.60 -10.15
CA GLU A 22 4.98 -23.48 -8.94
C GLU A 22 4.23 -24.07 -7.75
N TYR A 23 4.91 -24.92 -7.03
CA TYR A 23 4.42 -25.52 -5.79
C TYR A 23 5.45 -25.32 -4.69
N THR A 24 5.01 -24.84 -3.55
CA THR A 24 5.86 -24.72 -2.36
C THR A 24 5.26 -25.52 -1.19
N PRO A 25 6.08 -26.33 -0.48
CA PRO A 25 5.61 -27.06 0.69
C PRO A 25 5.35 -26.15 1.91
N GLU A 26 5.93 -24.96 1.92
CA GLU A 26 5.77 -23.96 2.97
C GLU A 26 5.78 -22.56 2.36
N PRO A 27 5.08 -21.58 2.96
CA PRO A 27 5.10 -20.20 2.47
C PRO A 27 6.49 -19.60 2.56
N TYR A 28 6.84 -18.75 1.60
CA TYR A 28 8.09 -17.99 1.61
C TYR A 28 7.84 -16.55 1.14
N ALA A 29 8.63 -15.62 1.64
CA ALA A 29 8.68 -14.29 1.06
C ALA A 29 9.69 -14.26 -0.09
N CYS A 30 9.38 -13.53 -1.15
CA CYS A 30 10.21 -13.42 -2.33
C CYS A 30 10.48 -11.96 -2.68
N VAL A 31 11.70 -11.66 -3.09
CA VAL A 31 12.07 -10.44 -3.80
C VAL A 31 12.66 -10.87 -5.13
N SER A 32 12.05 -10.45 -6.23
CA SER A 32 12.41 -10.88 -7.58
C SER A 32 12.47 -9.73 -8.56
N GLU A 33 13.51 -9.70 -9.38
CA GLU A 33 13.58 -8.96 -10.65
C GLU A 33 13.24 -9.94 -11.76
N VAL A 34 12.21 -9.64 -12.55
CA VAL A 34 11.81 -10.47 -13.68
C VAL A 34 11.89 -9.63 -14.95
N SER A 35 12.65 -10.09 -15.91
CA SER A 35 12.60 -9.65 -17.30
C SER A 35 11.84 -10.70 -18.10
N ALA A 36 10.59 -10.39 -18.41
CA ALA A 36 9.72 -11.26 -19.19
C ALA A 36 9.00 -10.43 -20.26
N PRO A 37 8.62 -11.01 -21.39
CA PRO A 37 7.77 -10.34 -22.35
C PRO A 37 6.45 -9.94 -21.67
N THR A 38 5.85 -8.85 -22.14
CA THR A 38 4.57 -8.38 -21.63
C THR A 38 3.52 -9.46 -21.84
N LEU A 39 3.05 -10.06 -20.75
CA LEU A 39 2.06 -11.12 -20.79
C LEU A 39 0.69 -10.53 -21.11
N THR A 40 0.15 -10.96 -22.24
CA THR A 40 -1.29 -10.82 -22.52
C THR A 40 -2.02 -12.01 -21.92
N CYS A 41 -3.22 -11.76 -21.36
CA CYS A 41 -4.09 -12.83 -20.87
C CYS A 41 -4.28 -13.89 -21.95
N MET A 42 -4.26 -15.18 -21.57
CA MET A 42 -4.63 -16.29 -22.43
C MET A 42 -5.99 -16.85 -22.01
N PRO A 43 -7.12 -16.24 -22.44
CA PRO A 43 -8.48 -16.65 -22.01
C PRO A 43 -8.81 -18.08 -22.39
N GLU A 44 -8.27 -18.58 -23.52
CA GLU A 44 -8.51 -19.93 -24.02
C GLU A 44 -7.97 -21.03 -23.10
N ALA A 45 -6.97 -20.69 -22.27
CA ALA A 45 -6.41 -21.61 -21.29
C ALA A 45 -6.97 -21.42 -19.87
N GLY A 46 -7.97 -20.56 -19.69
CA GLY A 46 -8.55 -20.27 -18.38
C GLY A 46 -7.66 -19.37 -17.50
N ILE A 47 -6.60 -18.79 -18.06
CA ILE A 47 -5.72 -17.88 -17.35
C ILE A 47 -6.32 -16.48 -17.41
N THR A 48 -6.69 -15.98 -16.25
CA THR A 48 -7.22 -14.63 -16.05
C THR A 48 -6.24 -13.82 -15.20
N PRO A 49 -6.35 -12.48 -15.17
CA PRO A 49 -5.54 -11.66 -14.27
C PRO A 49 -5.63 -12.05 -12.79
N ALA A 50 -6.70 -12.74 -12.40
CA ALA A 50 -6.94 -13.16 -11.02
C ALA A 50 -6.14 -14.39 -10.59
N ASN A 51 -5.68 -15.21 -11.55
CA ASN A 51 -4.90 -16.43 -11.28
C ASN A 51 -3.50 -16.42 -11.93
N LEU A 52 -3.05 -15.24 -12.37
CA LEU A 52 -1.65 -15.04 -12.76
C LEU A 52 -0.78 -14.99 -11.50
N ASN A 53 0.38 -15.63 -11.59
CA ASN A 53 1.43 -15.47 -10.59
C ASN A 53 1.72 -13.95 -10.38
N PRO A 54 1.86 -13.46 -9.15
CA PRO A 54 2.22 -12.08 -8.86
C PRO A 54 3.44 -11.57 -9.60
N LEU A 55 4.39 -12.45 -9.95
CA LEU A 55 5.54 -12.15 -10.80
C LEU A 55 5.16 -11.71 -12.22
N HIS A 56 4.01 -12.15 -12.70
CA HIS A 56 3.48 -11.86 -14.04
C HIS A 56 2.31 -10.86 -14.01
N GLY A 57 2.16 -10.13 -12.91
CA GLY A 57 1.21 -9.03 -12.84
C GLY A 57 1.48 -7.95 -13.90
N PRO A 58 0.69 -6.88 -13.96
CA PRO A 58 0.87 -5.78 -14.90
C PRO A 58 2.11 -4.91 -14.56
N TRP A 59 3.20 -5.57 -14.14
CA TRP A 59 4.44 -4.91 -13.76
C TRP A 59 5.25 -4.54 -14.99
N PRO A 60 5.88 -3.37 -15.00
CA PRO A 60 6.81 -3.03 -16.07
C PRO A 60 7.98 -4.03 -16.09
N ASN A 61 8.44 -4.40 -17.28
CA ASN A 61 9.64 -5.21 -17.46
C ASN A 61 10.82 -4.65 -16.65
N ASN A 62 11.58 -5.53 -16.03
CA ASN A 62 12.69 -5.22 -15.13
C ASN A 62 12.30 -4.50 -13.82
N ALA A 63 11.04 -4.55 -13.44
CA ALA A 63 10.64 -4.13 -12.11
C ALA A 63 11.05 -5.19 -11.08
N VAL A 64 11.32 -4.73 -9.86
CA VAL A 64 11.45 -5.61 -8.70
C VAL A 64 10.11 -5.71 -8.03
N CYS A 65 9.68 -6.92 -7.75
CA CYS A 65 8.49 -7.19 -6.96
C CYS A 65 8.86 -7.93 -5.67
N SER A 66 8.05 -7.72 -4.64
CA SER A 66 8.12 -8.49 -3.40
C SER A 66 6.73 -8.95 -2.99
N PHE A 67 6.62 -10.20 -2.55
CA PHE A 67 5.36 -10.85 -2.21
C PHE A 67 5.60 -12.04 -1.29
N ILE A 68 4.54 -12.58 -0.72
CA ILE A 68 4.54 -13.91 -0.08
C ILE A 68 3.92 -14.89 -1.07
N GLN A 69 4.65 -15.97 -1.33
CA GLN A 69 4.12 -17.14 -1.99
C GLN A 69 3.48 -18.03 -0.94
N ASP A 70 2.17 -18.23 -1.02
CA ASP A 70 1.45 -19.11 -0.12
C ASP A 70 1.47 -20.55 -0.66
N SER A 71 1.48 -21.53 0.25
CA SER A 71 1.44 -22.96 -0.10
C SER A 71 0.10 -23.46 -0.63
N CYS A 72 -0.93 -22.61 -0.67
CA CYS A 72 -2.33 -23.02 -0.88
C CYS A 72 -2.81 -23.00 -2.34
N GLY A 73 -1.98 -22.69 -3.33
CA GLY A 73 -2.42 -22.58 -4.72
C GLY A 73 -1.41 -23.11 -5.75
N GLU A 74 -1.92 -23.66 -6.85
CA GLU A 74 -1.16 -23.78 -8.08
C GLU A 74 -1.15 -22.41 -8.75
N GLU A 75 0.01 -21.76 -8.78
CA GLU A 75 0.21 -20.58 -9.59
C GLU A 75 0.79 -20.98 -10.93
N LEU A 76 0.10 -20.59 -12.00
CA LEU A 76 0.49 -20.91 -13.35
C LEU A 76 1.16 -19.70 -14.02
N SER A 77 2.41 -19.89 -14.45
CA SER A 77 3.16 -18.90 -15.20
C SER A 77 3.25 -19.33 -16.66
N PRO A 78 2.59 -18.62 -17.58
CA PRO A 78 2.70 -18.94 -19.01
C PRO A 78 4.08 -18.56 -19.55
N LEU A 79 4.70 -19.48 -20.28
CA LEU A 79 5.97 -19.29 -20.95
C LEU A 79 5.78 -19.55 -22.46
N PHE A 80 6.21 -18.58 -23.29
CA PHE A 80 6.03 -18.64 -24.72
C PHE A 80 7.29 -19.15 -25.45
N ALA A 81 7.10 -19.94 -26.47
CA ALA A 81 8.19 -20.51 -27.26
C ALA A 81 9.11 -19.43 -27.84
N GLY A 82 10.41 -19.63 -27.67
CA GLY A 82 11.44 -18.74 -28.20
C GLY A 82 11.68 -17.44 -27.42
N GLU A 83 10.86 -17.14 -26.42
CA GLU A 83 11.05 -15.97 -25.57
C GLU A 83 12.05 -16.26 -24.44
N LEU A 84 12.93 -15.30 -24.16
CA LEU A 84 13.88 -15.41 -23.05
C LEU A 84 13.26 -14.83 -21.76
N TYR A 85 13.13 -15.68 -20.77
CA TYR A 85 12.74 -15.31 -19.39
C TYR A 85 14.00 -15.32 -18.53
N HIS A 86 14.28 -14.20 -17.92
CA HIS A 86 15.38 -14.05 -16.98
C HIS A 86 14.86 -13.52 -15.67
N SER A 87 15.19 -14.18 -14.58
CA SER A 87 14.84 -13.71 -13.24
C SER A 87 16.01 -13.86 -12.27
N ARG A 88 16.12 -12.88 -11.37
CA ARG A 88 16.95 -12.93 -10.17
C ARG A 88 16.05 -12.84 -8.97
N SER A 89 16.12 -13.83 -8.11
CA SER A 89 15.20 -13.94 -6.98
C SER A 89 15.96 -14.27 -5.69
N VAL A 90 15.47 -13.69 -4.61
CA VAL A 90 15.87 -14.08 -3.26
C VAL A 90 14.62 -14.51 -2.51
N LEU A 91 14.63 -15.77 -2.08
CA LEU A 91 13.56 -16.38 -1.33
C LEU A 91 13.96 -16.43 0.15
N PHE A 92 13.04 -16.04 1.00
CA PHE A 92 13.21 -16.04 2.44
C PHE A 92 12.17 -16.96 3.07
N LEU A 93 12.64 -18.03 3.69
CA LEU A 93 11.80 -18.84 4.57
C LEU A 93 11.51 -18.08 5.89
N PRO A 94 10.42 -18.38 6.58
CA PRO A 94 10.05 -17.64 7.80
C PRO A 94 11.17 -17.55 8.84
N GLY A 95 11.95 -18.59 9.04
CA GLY A 95 13.09 -18.59 9.97
C GLY A 95 14.19 -17.55 9.69
N TYR A 96 14.30 -17.03 8.47
CA TYR A 96 15.21 -15.93 8.16
C TYR A 96 14.81 -14.64 8.88
N PHE A 97 13.53 -14.33 8.87
CA PHE A 97 13.00 -13.13 9.52
C PHE A 97 13.04 -13.25 11.04
N ASP A 98 12.82 -14.45 11.59
CA ASP A 98 12.98 -14.70 13.03
C ASP A 98 14.42 -14.40 13.49
N GLU A 99 15.42 -14.85 12.72
CA GLU A 99 16.82 -14.53 12.98
C GLU A 99 17.11 -13.02 12.90
N LEU A 100 16.51 -12.34 11.90
CA LEU A 100 16.71 -10.91 11.68
C LEU A 100 16.08 -10.09 12.79
N GLU A 101 14.85 -10.42 13.18
CA GLU A 101 14.14 -9.78 14.29
C GLU A 101 14.84 -10.00 15.64
N HIS A 102 15.37 -11.19 15.85
CA HIS A 102 16.17 -11.47 17.05
C HIS A 102 17.44 -10.61 17.12
N ARG A 103 18.09 -10.39 15.98
CA ARG A 103 19.31 -9.58 15.88
C ARG A 103 19.04 -8.07 15.95
N TYR A 104 17.92 -7.62 15.39
CA TYR A 104 17.53 -6.22 15.25
C TYR A 104 16.05 -5.98 15.57
N PRO A 105 15.64 -6.17 16.83
CA PRO A 105 14.23 -6.25 17.21
C PRO A 105 13.42 -4.96 16.99
N THR A 106 14.09 -3.80 16.94
CA THR A 106 13.41 -2.52 16.70
C THR A 106 13.31 -2.13 15.23
N GLU A 107 14.17 -2.66 14.38
CA GLU A 107 14.26 -2.27 12.96
C GLU A 107 13.43 -3.17 12.06
N PHE A 108 13.37 -4.47 12.38
CA PHE A 108 12.76 -5.48 11.53
C PHE A 108 11.51 -6.14 12.11
N ALA A 109 10.99 -5.64 13.25
CA ALA A 109 9.75 -6.16 13.81
C ALA A 109 8.60 -6.12 12.80
N GLY A 110 7.98 -7.27 12.52
CA GLY A 110 6.88 -7.42 11.57
C GLY A 110 7.28 -7.25 10.10
N ILE A 111 8.55 -7.43 9.75
CA ILE A 111 9.00 -7.30 8.36
C ILE A 111 8.41 -8.39 7.46
N PHE A 112 8.21 -9.61 7.96
CA PHE A 112 7.60 -10.68 7.19
C PHE A 112 6.17 -10.33 6.78
N GLU A 113 5.35 -9.84 7.70
CA GLU A 113 3.98 -9.41 7.43
C GLU A 113 3.92 -8.26 6.40
N ALA A 114 4.99 -7.48 6.31
CA ALA A 114 5.08 -6.43 5.31
C ALA A 114 5.12 -6.95 3.87
N PHE A 115 5.47 -8.21 3.64
CA PHE A 115 5.39 -8.87 2.33
C PHE A 115 3.98 -9.34 1.97
N ALA A 116 3.04 -9.38 2.92
CA ALA A 116 1.67 -9.80 2.66
C ALA A 116 0.93 -8.89 1.66
N GLU A 117 1.33 -7.61 1.56
CA GLU A 117 0.90 -6.74 0.47
C GLU A 117 1.93 -6.81 -0.66
N PRO A 118 1.62 -7.40 -1.82
CA PRO A 118 2.53 -7.42 -2.97
C PRO A 118 2.92 -5.99 -3.37
N TRP A 119 4.19 -5.80 -3.66
CA TRP A 119 4.74 -4.48 -3.91
C TRP A 119 5.81 -4.54 -5.01
N HIS A 120 5.93 -3.45 -5.76
CA HIS A 120 6.90 -3.35 -6.85
C HIS A 120 7.65 -2.02 -6.81
N GLU A 121 8.87 -2.04 -7.29
CA GLU A 121 9.71 -0.87 -7.55
C GLU A 121 10.19 -0.81 -8.99
N GLU A 122 10.50 0.40 -9.42
CA GLU A 122 11.04 0.63 -10.75
C GLU A 122 12.44 0.01 -10.90
N ALA A 123 12.82 -0.24 -12.15
CA ALA A 123 14.12 -0.79 -12.54
C ALA A 123 15.34 0.04 -12.10
N THR A 124 15.13 1.28 -11.70
CA THR A 124 16.14 2.22 -11.19
C THR A 124 16.28 2.21 -9.67
N SER A 125 15.49 1.42 -8.97
CA SER A 125 15.54 1.36 -7.51
C SER A 125 16.86 0.79 -6.99
N ALA A 126 17.22 1.15 -5.76
CA ALA A 126 18.41 0.61 -5.08
C ALA A 126 18.34 -0.91 -4.95
N ILE A 127 17.14 -1.45 -4.66
CA ILE A 127 16.89 -2.89 -4.55
C ILE A 127 17.19 -3.58 -5.88
N CYS A 128 16.73 -3.04 -7.01
CA CYS A 128 17.01 -3.58 -8.33
C CYS A 128 18.52 -3.60 -8.62
N HIS A 129 19.22 -2.52 -8.34
CA HIS A 129 20.68 -2.48 -8.49
C HIS A 129 21.37 -3.52 -7.60
N THR A 130 20.88 -3.73 -6.40
CA THR A 130 21.44 -4.72 -5.47
C THR A 130 21.20 -6.14 -5.96
N LEU A 131 19.98 -6.48 -6.46
CA LEU A 131 19.67 -7.77 -7.06
C LEU A 131 20.55 -8.08 -8.28
N ARG A 132 20.82 -7.09 -9.15
CA ARG A 132 21.67 -7.25 -10.33
C ARG A 132 23.14 -7.55 -10.03
N ARG A 133 23.55 -7.41 -8.77
CA ARG A 133 24.88 -7.84 -8.30
C ARG A 133 24.96 -9.34 -8.01
N ILE A 134 23.82 -10.04 -7.97
CA ILE A 134 23.76 -11.48 -7.89
C ILE A 134 24.40 -12.03 -9.17
N ASN A 135 25.42 -12.87 -9.00
CA ASN A 135 26.15 -13.47 -10.11
C ASN A 135 26.78 -14.79 -9.67
N GLU A 136 26.51 -15.87 -10.42
CA GLU A 136 26.96 -17.21 -10.09
C GLU A 136 28.48 -17.32 -10.05
N ASP A 137 29.18 -16.71 -11.00
CA ASP A 137 30.66 -16.76 -11.05
C ASP A 137 31.27 -16.19 -9.75
N ARG A 138 30.68 -15.11 -9.24
CA ARG A 138 31.10 -14.52 -7.96
C ARG A 138 30.77 -15.37 -6.76
N ALA A 139 29.63 -16.05 -6.77
CA ALA A 139 29.22 -16.92 -5.67
C ALA A 139 30.20 -18.08 -5.47
N GLN A 140 30.83 -18.57 -6.54
CA GLN A 140 31.78 -19.68 -6.52
C GLN A 140 33.21 -19.29 -6.19
N THR A 141 33.52 -17.99 -6.07
CA THR A 141 34.86 -17.51 -5.72
C THR A 141 35.16 -17.61 -4.23
N VAL A 142 36.43 -17.49 -3.88
CA VAL A 142 36.84 -17.35 -2.45
C VAL A 142 36.19 -16.09 -1.88
N GLY A 143 35.43 -16.25 -0.79
CA GLY A 143 34.64 -15.16 -0.21
C GLY A 143 33.27 -14.94 -0.86
N GLY A 144 32.90 -15.74 -1.87
CA GLY A 144 31.62 -15.63 -2.57
C GLY A 144 30.40 -15.70 -1.66
N HIS A 145 30.40 -16.59 -0.67
CA HIS A 145 29.31 -16.69 0.31
C HIS A 145 29.16 -15.40 1.14
N VAL A 146 30.27 -14.80 1.59
CA VAL A 146 30.23 -13.54 2.35
C VAL A 146 29.73 -12.40 1.47
N TYR A 147 30.15 -12.36 0.20
CA TYR A 147 29.68 -11.39 -0.77
C TYR A 147 28.18 -11.51 -1.01
N MET A 148 27.66 -12.71 -1.24
CA MET A 148 26.24 -12.96 -1.46
C MET A 148 25.41 -12.65 -0.23
N GLN A 149 25.90 -12.98 0.96
CA GLN A 149 25.24 -12.61 2.21
C GLN A 149 25.15 -11.08 2.34
N GLY A 150 26.20 -10.34 2.03
CA GLY A 150 26.20 -8.88 2.05
C GLY A 150 25.19 -8.27 1.06
N ILE A 151 25.02 -8.87 -0.12
CA ILE A 151 23.97 -8.47 -1.08
C ILE A 151 22.60 -8.66 -0.47
N VAL A 152 22.31 -9.83 0.09
CA VAL A 152 21.00 -10.15 0.68
C VAL A 152 20.69 -9.21 1.85
N GLU A 153 21.62 -9.01 2.77
CA GLU A 153 21.44 -8.13 3.93
C GLU A 153 21.22 -6.66 3.48
N THR A 154 21.97 -6.20 2.49
CA THR A 154 21.78 -4.85 1.91
C THR A 154 20.40 -4.71 1.29
N MET A 155 19.98 -5.70 0.49
CA MET A 155 18.68 -5.68 -0.17
C MET A 155 17.51 -5.65 0.84
N VAL A 156 17.59 -6.45 1.90
CA VAL A 156 16.57 -6.46 2.96
C VAL A 156 16.51 -5.13 3.70
N ALA A 157 17.66 -4.50 3.96
CA ALA A 157 17.71 -3.18 4.56
C ALA A 157 17.10 -2.10 3.65
N GLU A 158 17.41 -2.12 2.35
CA GLU A 158 16.83 -1.21 1.35
C GLU A 158 15.32 -1.41 1.24
N LEU A 159 14.85 -2.66 1.23
CA LEU A 159 13.42 -2.98 1.20
C LEU A 159 12.70 -2.45 2.45
N ALA A 160 13.27 -2.62 3.62
CA ALA A 160 12.70 -2.10 4.87
C ALA A 160 12.63 -0.56 4.84
N CYS A 161 13.68 0.12 4.38
CA CYS A 161 13.70 1.57 4.21
C CYS A 161 12.63 2.06 3.22
N SER A 162 12.54 1.42 2.06
CA SER A 162 11.55 1.77 1.04
C SER A 162 10.11 1.61 1.55
N ARG A 163 9.81 0.48 2.19
CA ARG A 163 8.50 0.24 2.80
C ARG A 163 8.16 1.24 3.91
N ALA A 164 9.13 1.59 4.75
CA ALA A 164 8.94 2.61 5.78
C ALA A 164 8.62 3.98 5.16
N ALA A 165 9.33 4.37 4.10
CA ALA A 165 9.07 5.61 3.38
C ALA A 165 7.68 5.62 2.72
N HIS A 166 7.26 4.52 2.10
CA HIS A 166 5.92 4.37 1.52
C HIS A 166 4.82 4.48 2.59
N LYS A 167 5.00 3.81 3.73
CA LYS A 167 4.06 3.90 4.85
C LYS A 167 3.91 5.33 5.38
N GLN A 168 5.03 6.05 5.53
CA GLN A 168 5.03 7.45 5.95
C GLN A 168 4.35 8.35 4.92
N ALA A 169 4.63 8.16 3.62
CA ALA A 169 4.01 8.93 2.55
C ALA A 169 2.49 8.70 2.50
N ARG A 170 2.04 7.46 2.66
CA ARG A 170 0.61 7.10 2.73
C ARG A 170 -0.07 7.74 3.93
N GLN A 171 0.55 7.67 5.12
CA GLN A 171 0.03 8.31 6.33
C GLN A 171 -0.06 9.84 6.18
N ALA A 172 0.96 10.46 5.57
CA ALA A 172 0.95 11.91 5.31
C ALA A 172 -0.16 12.29 4.32
N ALA A 173 -0.38 11.49 3.26
CA ALA A 173 -1.46 11.69 2.31
C ALA A 173 -2.84 11.55 2.98
N ASP A 174 -3.06 10.50 3.77
CA ASP A 174 -4.30 10.27 4.50
C ASP A 174 -4.58 11.41 5.51
N THR A 175 -3.54 11.91 6.19
CA THR A 175 -3.64 13.04 7.10
C THR A 175 -4.04 14.30 6.34
N ARG A 176 -3.43 14.57 5.18
CA ARG A 176 -3.76 15.74 4.34
C ARG A 176 -5.21 15.68 3.87
N VAL A 177 -5.67 14.53 3.37
CA VAL A 177 -7.07 14.32 2.97
C VAL A 177 -8.02 14.56 4.14
N SER A 178 -7.66 14.10 5.34
CA SER A 178 -8.47 14.29 6.54
C SER A 178 -8.58 15.76 6.98
N ILE A 179 -7.48 16.51 6.91
CA ILE A 179 -7.47 17.96 7.19
C ILE A 179 -8.37 18.68 6.19
N THR A 180 -8.16 18.45 4.89
CA THR A 180 -8.97 19.05 3.84
C THR A 180 -10.46 18.76 4.00
N MET A 181 -10.84 17.55 4.34
CA MET A 181 -12.24 17.16 4.60
C MET A 181 -12.85 17.93 5.77
N ALA A 182 -12.11 18.12 6.87
CA ALA A 182 -12.60 18.87 8.03
C ALA A 182 -12.76 20.37 7.70
N GLU A 183 -11.83 20.95 6.94
CA GLU A 183 -11.89 22.34 6.48
C GLU A 183 -13.07 22.57 5.53
N GLU A 184 -13.28 21.69 4.55
CA GLU A 184 -14.40 21.76 3.62
C GLU A 184 -15.75 21.61 4.34
N ALA A 185 -15.86 20.68 5.30
CA ALA A 185 -17.03 20.52 6.14
C ALA A 185 -17.34 21.81 6.91
N THR A 186 -16.33 22.40 7.56
CA THR A 186 -16.45 23.65 8.28
C THR A 186 -16.95 24.79 7.36
N ALA A 187 -16.30 24.99 6.22
CA ALA A 187 -16.66 26.03 5.27
C ALA A 187 -18.08 25.85 4.71
N MET A 188 -18.52 24.61 4.51
CA MET A 188 -19.88 24.29 4.06
C MET A 188 -20.91 24.60 5.13
N ILE A 189 -20.66 24.21 6.37
CA ILE A 189 -21.53 24.48 7.53
C ILE A 189 -21.70 25.99 7.71
N GLU A 190 -20.59 26.73 7.74
CA GLU A 190 -20.62 28.18 7.91
C GLU A 190 -21.46 28.88 6.81
N ARG A 191 -21.19 28.54 5.54
CA ARG A 191 -21.96 29.09 4.41
C ARG A 191 -23.45 28.76 4.45
N THR A 192 -23.82 27.62 4.99
CA THR A 192 -25.22 27.20 5.08
C THR A 192 -25.92 27.92 6.24
N LEU A 193 -25.25 28.06 7.37
CA LEU A 193 -25.75 28.80 8.52
C LEU A 193 -25.85 30.29 8.25
N ASP A 194 -24.95 30.90 7.47
CA ASP A 194 -25.01 32.30 7.05
C ASP A 194 -26.27 32.61 6.21
N LYS A 195 -26.79 31.60 5.53
CA LYS A 195 -28.06 31.71 4.77
C LYS A 195 -29.31 31.43 5.62
N GLY A 196 -29.16 31.29 6.93
CA GLY A 196 -30.25 30.96 7.85
C GLY A 196 -30.82 29.53 7.68
N ARG A 197 -30.08 28.62 7.03
CA ARG A 197 -30.60 27.29 6.71
C ARG A 197 -30.11 26.27 7.73
N HIS A 198 -30.93 25.24 7.97
CA HIS A 198 -30.53 24.07 8.75
C HIS A 198 -29.41 23.28 8.06
N VAL A 199 -28.49 22.77 8.84
CA VAL A 199 -27.39 21.91 8.37
C VAL A 199 -27.54 20.51 8.95
N GLY A 200 -27.76 19.53 8.06
CA GLY A 200 -27.79 18.12 8.42
C GLY A 200 -26.42 17.45 8.22
N ILE A 201 -25.98 16.61 9.16
CA ILE A 201 -24.70 15.88 9.03
C ILE A 201 -24.71 15.00 7.78
N ASN A 202 -25.85 14.38 7.46
CA ASN A 202 -25.97 13.54 6.25
C ASN A 202 -25.79 14.36 4.98
N GLU A 203 -26.37 15.56 4.92
CA GLU A 203 -26.20 16.47 3.76
C GLU A 203 -24.74 16.85 3.57
N VAL A 204 -24.02 17.14 4.64
CA VAL A 204 -22.58 17.45 4.56
C VAL A 204 -21.80 16.24 4.07
N ALA A 205 -22.11 15.04 4.58
CA ALA A 205 -21.43 13.81 4.18
C ALA A 205 -21.67 13.48 2.69
N GLU A 206 -22.88 13.60 2.20
CA GLU A 206 -23.23 13.40 0.79
C GLU A 206 -22.49 14.35 -0.14
N ARG A 207 -22.43 15.63 0.22
CA ARG A 207 -21.74 16.66 -0.58
C ARG A 207 -20.22 16.50 -0.60
N LEU A 208 -19.65 15.91 0.45
CA LEU A 208 -18.23 15.57 0.53
C LEU A 208 -17.93 14.15 0.03
N TYR A 209 -18.89 13.47 -0.59
CA TYR A 209 -18.74 12.12 -1.14
C TYR A 209 -18.15 11.13 -0.10
N THR A 210 -18.60 11.23 1.15
CA THR A 210 -18.09 10.37 2.24
C THR A 210 -19.24 9.81 3.08
N SER A 211 -18.94 8.80 3.89
CA SER A 211 -19.93 8.29 4.85
C SER A 211 -20.04 9.19 6.07
N ARG A 212 -21.23 9.26 6.66
CA ARG A 212 -21.47 9.97 7.94
C ARG A 212 -20.49 9.56 9.04
N SER A 213 -20.22 8.27 9.17
CA SER A 213 -19.31 7.75 10.21
C SER A 213 -17.88 8.25 10.01
N LYS A 214 -17.38 8.18 8.76
CA LYS A 214 -16.04 8.66 8.39
C LYS A 214 -15.92 10.17 8.61
N LEU A 215 -16.91 10.95 8.16
CA LEU A 215 -16.93 12.41 8.36
C LEU A 215 -16.89 12.79 9.85
N CYS A 216 -17.75 12.17 10.67
CA CYS A 216 -17.80 12.48 12.11
C CYS A 216 -16.50 12.10 12.84
N ALA A 217 -15.92 10.95 12.51
CA ALA A 217 -14.66 10.51 13.09
C ALA A 217 -13.49 11.44 12.68
N THR A 218 -13.38 11.75 11.39
CA THR A 218 -12.35 12.64 10.85
C THR A 218 -12.46 14.05 11.43
N PHE A 219 -13.68 14.62 11.45
CA PHE A 219 -13.91 15.97 11.98
C PHE A 219 -13.51 16.05 13.45
N LYS A 220 -13.92 15.07 14.28
CA LYS A 220 -13.57 15.04 15.70
C LYS A 220 -12.06 14.88 15.91
N ALA A 221 -11.40 14.05 15.12
CA ALA A 221 -9.95 13.85 15.22
C ALA A 221 -9.15 15.12 14.87
N GLN A 222 -9.62 15.91 13.88
CA GLN A 222 -8.94 17.13 13.45
C GLN A 222 -9.27 18.37 14.30
N THR A 223 -10.53 18.48 14.78
CA THR A 223 -10.99 19.70 15.48
C THR A 223 -11.09 19.54 17.00
N GLY A 224 -11.02 18.30 17.52
CA GLY A 224 -11.26 17.98 18.92
C GLY A 224 -12.72 17.98 19.35
N GLU A 225 -13.65 18.47 18.51
CA GLU A 225 -15.08 18.62 18.78
C GLU A 225 -15.91 17.72 17.86
N SER A 226 -17.03 17.19 18.35
CA SER A 226 -17.93 16.43 17.48
C SER A 226 -18.63 17.34 16.49
N LEU A 227 -18.83 16.87 15.24
CA LEU A 227 -19.49 17.66 14.19
C LEU A 227 -20.88 18.17 14.61
N GLY A 228 -21.66 17.36 15.33
CA GLY A 228 -22.95 17.79 15.85
C GLY A 228 -22.86 18.87 16.95
N ALA A 229 -21.83 18.81 17.81
CA ALA A 229 -21.58 19.85 18.81
C ALA A 229 -21.14 21.15 18.14
N TYR A 230 -20.25 21.07 17.15
CA TYR A 230 -19.82 22.21 16.34
C TYR A 230 -21.02 22.92 15.70
N ILE A 231 -21.88 22.18 14.98
CA ILE A 231 -23.08 22.76 14.34
C ILE A 231 -23.98 23.46 15.37
N ARG A 232 -24.26 22.80 16.51
CA ARG A 232 -25.11 23.41 17.56
C ARG A 232 -24.50 24.68 18.14
N ARG A 233 -23.21 24.66 18.43
CA ARG A 233 -22.49 25.82 18.97
C ARG A 233 -22.54 26.99 17.96
N ARG A 234 -22.25 26.75 16.70
CA ARG A 234 -22.26 27.80 15.65
C ARG A 234 -23.65 28.37 15.41
N ARG A 235 -24.70 27.55 15.49
CA ARG A 235 -26.10 28.04 15.42
C ARG A 235 -26.44 28.92 16.61
N MET A 236 -26.04 28.54 17.81
CA MET A 236 -26.32 29.31 19.02
C MET A 236 -25.58 30.66 19.02
N GLU A 237 -24.32 30.68 18.62
CA GLU A 237 -23.54 31.90 18.47
C GLU A 237 -24.23 32.88 17.51
N ARG A 238 -24.69 32.42 16.33
CA ARG A 238 -25.43 33.28 15.37
C ARG A 238 -26.78 33.76 15.92
N ALA A 239 -27.49 32.94 16.66
CA ALA A 239 -28.74 33.37 17.29
C ALA A 239 -28.48 34.44 18.34
N GLN A 240 -27.40 34.36 19.10
CA GLN A 240 -26.98 35.37 20.08
C GLN A 240 -26.62 36.70 19.37
N ASP A 241 -25.85 36.64 18.28
CA ASP A 241 -25.47 37.83 17.51
C ASP A 241 -26.69 38.54 16.94
N LEU A 242 -27.67 37.80 16.42
CA LEU A 242 -28.92 38.37 15.92
C LEU A 242 -29.78 39.01 17.03
N LEU A 243 -29.80 38.45 18.23
CA LEU A 243 -30.50 39.02 19.37
C LEU A 243 -29.82 40.28 19.92
N ALA A 244 -28.48 40.34 19.79
CA ALA A 244 -27.70 41.48 20.28
C ALA A 244 -27.78 42.70 19.34
N ASP A 245 -27.84 42.45 18.02
CA ASP A 245 -27.74 43.52 17.00
C ASP A 245 -29.10 43.94 16.36
N SER A 246 -30.20 43.28 16.73
CA SER A 246 -31.49 43.56 16.10
C SER A 246 -32.63 43.75 17.10
N ALA A 247 -33.66 44.49 16.68
CA ALA A 247 -34.94 44.60 17.38
C ALA A 247 -35.81 43.33 17.22
N LEU A 248 -35.20 42.18 16.89
CA LEU A 248 -35.88 40.90 16.69
C LEU A 248 -36.23 40.26 18.02
N THR A 249 -37.42 39.73 18.10
CA THR A 249 -37.84 38.91 19.23
C THR A 249 -37.24 37.50 19.15
N ILE A 250 -37.19 36.81 20.30
CA ILE A 250 -36.71 35.43 20.37
C ILE A 250 -37.49 34.53 19.38
N ALA A 251 -38.80 34.69 19.26
CA ALA A 251 -39.64 33.95 18.31
C ALA A 251 -39.24 34.19 16.86
N GLN A 252 -38.95 35.45 16.49
CA GLN A 252 -38.49 35.80 15.13
C GLN A 252 -37.09 35.25 14.84
N VAL A 253 -36.21 35.17 15.82
CA VAL A 253 -34.89 34.54 15.67
C VAL A 253 -35.02 33.04 15.54
N ALA A 254 -35.90 32.42 16.32
CA ALA A 254 -36.19 30.99 16.23
C ALA A 254 -36.70 30.59 14.82
N ASP A 255 -37.70 31.32 14.31
CA ASP A 255 -38.25 31.13 12.96
C ASP A 255 -37.19 31.26 11.86
N ARG A 256 -36.24 32.21 11.99
CA ARG A 256 -35.18 32.45 11.03
C ARG A 256 -34.13 31.31 11.00
N HIS A 257 -33.98 30.57 12.07
CA HIS A 257 -32.98 29.52 12.24
C HIS A 257 -33.57 28.12 12.31
N ASP A 258 -34.86 27.94 11.95
CA ASP A 258 -35.53 26.65 11.92
C ASP A 258 -35.48 25.93 13.31
N TYR A 259 -35.79 26.65 14.39
CA TYR A 259 -35.94 26.15 15.74
C TYR A 259 -37.37 25.79 16.07
#